data_25639c03ec17a1cd64198cbb3738c5e5
#
_entry.id   25639c03ec17a1cd64198cbb3738c5e5
#
_cell.length_a   1.000
_cell.length_b   1.000
_cell.length_c   1.000
_cell.angle_alpha   90.00
_cell.angle_beta   90.00
_cell.angle_gamma   90.00
#
_symmetry.space_group_name_H-M   'P 1'
#
loop_
_entity.id
_entity.type
_entity.pdbx_description
1 polymer ?
#
loop_
_entity_poly.entity_id
_entity_poly.type
_entity_poly.pdbx_seq_one_letter_code
_entity_poly.pdbx_strand_id
1 'polypeptide(L)'
;MREFQISRYIKKWLPWIVLLCVALTIGVYLFLSARQTYVASAVIQFNHEGADEGLTPLGTELNVDEIKSSAIMSKVLENLSLGEDSYSVDDLISRLSVTEVVDEDEQAAKDAAIENGEEYTYEPTVFIISFTAQYDEGESFAREVLDEVLDVY
;
A
#
# COMPACT_ATOMS: atom_id res chain seq x y z
N MET A 1 49.10 -21.60 -30.83
CA MET A 1 49.72 -21.56 -29.48
C MET A 1 49.15 -20.48 -28.51
N ARG A 2 48.20 -19.63 -28.90
CA ARG A 2 47.60 -18.62 -28.02
C ARG A 2 46.44 -19.16 -27.14
N GLU A 3 45.76 -20.24 -27.56
CA GLU A 3 44.58 -20.74 -26.80
C GLU A 3 44.94 -21.41 -25.46
N PHE A 4 46.11 -21.99 -25.34
CA PHE A 4 46.55 -22.67 -24.11
C PHE A 4 46.83 -21.68 -22.94
N GLN A 5 47.18 -20.45 -23.21
CA GLN A 5 47.46 -19.47 -22.17
C GLN A 5 46.15 -18.90 -21.56
N ILE A 6 45.12 -18.70 -22.36
CA ILE A 6 43.80 -18.19 -21.91
C ILE A 6 43.15 -19.22 -20.97
N SER A 7 43.19 -20.51 -21.29
CA SER A 7 42.64 -21.56 -20.44
C SER A 7 43.30 -21.64 -19.04
N ARG A 8 44.59 -21.34 -18.95
CA ARG A 8 45.32 -21.34 -17.68
C ARG A 8 44.97 -20.12 -16.80
N TYR A 9 44.73 -18.97 -17.39
CA TYR A 9 44.26 -17.78 -16.70
C TYR A 9 42.83 -17.97 -16.21
N ILE A 10 41.92 -18.49 -17.06
CA ILE A 10 40.54 -18.75 -16.69
C ILE A 10 40.49 -19.73 -15.52
N LYS A 11 41.23 -20.84 -15.53
CA LYS A 11 41.24 -21.80 -14.41
C LYS A 11 41.73 -21.17 -13.08
N LYS A 12 42.66 -20.25 -13.13
CA LYS A 12 43.18 -19.57 -11.94
C LYS A 12 42.20 -18.57 -11.36
N TRP A 13 41.40 -17.90 -12.22
CA TRP A 13 40.45 -16.87 -11.82
C TRP A 13 39.01 -17.41 -11.61
N LEU A 14 38.73 -18.62 -12.13
CA LEU A 14 37.44 -19.27 -12.03
C LEU A 14 36.86 -19.28 -10.60
N PRO A 15 37.62 -19.70 -9.54
CA PRO A 15 37.08 -19.70 -8.19
C PRO A 15 36.74 -18.29 -7.68
N TRP A 16 37.50 -17.28 -8.06
CA TRP A 16 37.21 -15.91 -7.72
C TRP A 16 35.97 -15.35 -8.44
N ILE A 17 35.78 -15.72 -9.70
CA ILE A 17 34.60 -15.35 -10.48
C ILE A 17 33.35 -16.01 -9.86
N VAL A 18 33.42 -17.29 -9.53
CA VAL A 18 32.31 -18.01 -8.88
C VAL A 18 31.97 -17.35 -7.53
N LEU A 19 32.98 -17.07 -6.72
CA LEU A 19 32.78 -16.42 -5.41
C LEU A 19 32.15 -15.04 -5.56
N LEU A 20 32.57 -14.24 -6.54
CA LEU A 20 31.99 -12.93 -6.85
C LEU A 20 30.54 -13.07 -7.30
N CYS A 21 30.22 -14.03 -8.17
CA CYS A 21 28.85 -14.28 -8.61
C CYS A 21 27.94 -14.67 -7.43
N VAL A 22 28.41 -15.55 -6.55
CA VAL A 22 27.65 -15.95 -5.35
C VAL A 22 27.42 -14.76 -4.44
N ALA A 23 28.45 -13.95 -4.17
CA ALA A 23 28.33 -12.75 -3.35
C ALA A 23 27.35 -11.73 -3.93
N LEU A 24 27.40 -11.51 -5.26
CA LEU A 24 26.46 -10.63 -5.96
C LEU A 24 25.01 -11.17 -5.87
N THR A 25 24.82 -12.47 -6.07
CA THR A 25 23.49 -13.09 -5.98
C THR A 25 22.89 -12.93 -4.58
N ILE A 26 23.69 -13.18 -3.53
CA ILE A 26 23.27 -12.98 -2.16
C ILE A 26 22.97 -11.50 -1.89
N GLY A 27 23.83 -10.60 -2.35
CA GLY A 27 23.63 -9.15 -2.18
C GLY A 27 22.36 -8.66 -2.86
N VAL A 28 22.07 -9.08 -4.08
CA VAL A 28 20.83 -8.76 -4.80
C VAL A 28 19.62 -9.36 -4.09
N TYR A 29 19.71 -10.60 -3.63
CA TYR A 29 18.61 -11.24 -2.89
C TYR A 29 18.27 -10.47 -1.60
N LEU A 30 19.27 -10.13 -0.78
CA LEU A 30 19.09 -9.37 0.44
C LEU A 30 18.52 -7.97 0.16
N PHE A 31 19.01 -7.31 -0.90
CA PHE A 31 18.51 -6.01 -1.30
C PHE A 31 17.04 -6.03 -1.75
N LEU A 32 16.64 -7.05 -2.50
CA LEU A 32 15.25 -7.22 -2.94
C LEU A 32 14.35 -7.60 -1.75
N SER A 33 14.80 -8.50 -0.88
CA SER A 33 14.04 -8.90 0.32
C SER A 33 13.79 -7.70 1.26
N ALA A 34 14.76 -6.82 1.44
CA ALA A 34 14.62 -5.63 2.28
C ALA A 34 13.63 -4.59 1.71
N ARG A 35 13.20 -4.73 0.46
CA ARG A 35 12.22 -3.84 -0.19
C ARG A 35 10.85 -4.47 -0.38
N GLN A 36 10.67 -5.70 0.05
CA GLN A 36 9.35 -6.34 -0.01
C GLN A 36 8.45 -5.71 1.06
N THR A 37 7.22 -5.46 0.66
CA THR A 37 6.16 -4.98 1.55
C THR A 37 4.95 -5.88 1.40
N TYR A 38 4.16 -5.99 2.46
CA TYR A 38 2.87 -6.66 2.44
C TYR A 38 1.76 -5.63 2.46
N VAL A 39 0.78 -5.79 1.57
CA VAL A 39 -0.37 -4.89 1.49
C VAL A 39 -1.63 -5.68 1.82
N ALA A 40 -2.32 -5.29 2.87
CA ALA A 40 -3.68 -5.71 3.14
C ALA A 40 -4.63 -4.67 2.54
N SER A 41 -5.74 -5.13 1.95
CA SER A 41 -6.73 -4.23 1.35
C SER A 41 -8.13 -4.69 1.68
N ALA A 42 -9.01 -3.74 1.97
CA ALA A 42 -10.43 -3.95 2.16
C ALA A 42 -11.23 -2.98 1.31
N VAL A 43 -12.46 -3.36 0.97
CA VAL A 43 -13.38 -2.52 0.21
C VAL A 43 -14.48 -2.06 1.17
N ILE A 44 -14.67 -0.75 1.26
CA ILE A 44 -15.79 -0.13 1.96
C ILE A 44 -16.78 0.36 0.91
N GLN A 45 -18.04 0.03 1.07
CA GLN A 45 -19.13 0.55 0.26
C GLN A 45 -20.15 1.24 1.16
N PHE A 46 -20.43 2.50 0.88
CA PHE A 46 -21.50 3.24 1.52
C PHE A 46 -22.81 3.00 0.75
N ASN A 47 -23.77 2.38 1.43
CA ASN A 47 -25.05 2.01 0.84
C ASN A 47 -26.22 2.51 1.73
N HIS A 48 -26.39 3.82 1.73
CA HIS A 48 -27.49 4.49 2.44
C HIS A 48 -28.03 5.64 1.58
N GLU A 49 -29.19 6.15 1.94
CA GLU A 49 -29.81 7.27 1.24
C GLU A 49 -28.93 8.52 1.36
N GLY A 50 -28.57 9.12 0.21
CA GLY A 50 -27.67 10.28 0.13
C GLY A 50 -26.18 9.92 0.00
N ALA A 51 -25.79 8.63 -0.01
CA ALA A 51 -24.39 8.26 -0.21
C ALA A 51 -23.86 8.67 -1.60
N ASP A 52 -24.71 8.63 -2.62
CA ASP A 52 -24.48 9.10 -3.98
C ASP A 52 -24.40 10.64 -4.12
N GLU A 53 -24.85 11.35 -3.09
CA GLU A 53 -24.71 12.80 -2.95
C GLU A 53 -23.51 13.18 -2.05
N GLY A 54 -22.68 12.22 -1.64
CA GLY A 54 -21.55 12.43 -0.72
C GLY A 54 -21.98 12.76 0.72
N LEU A 55 -23.15 12.31 1.14
CA LEU A 55 -23.69 12.58 2.47
C LEU A 55 -23.63 11.36 3.38
N THR A 56 -23.39 11.59 4.66
CA THR A 56 -23.56 10.56 5.70
C THR A 56 -25.06 10.33 6.01
N PRO A 57 -25.45 9.26 6.72
CA PRO A 57 -26.83 9.05 7.16
C PRO A 57 -27.41 10.20 8.02
N LEU A 58 -26.56 11.06 8.58
CA LEU A 58 -26.93 12.25 9.34
C LEU A 58 -27.03 13.52 8.47
N GLY A 59 -26.80 13.42 7.16
CA GLY A 59 -26.85 14.53 6.21
C GLY A 59 -25.65 15.47 6.29
N THR A 60 -24.54 15.03 6.86
CA THR A 60 -23.26 15.74 6.81
C THR A 60 -22.40 15.20 5.67
N GLU A 61 -21.43 15.99 5.20
CA GLU A 61 -20.52 15.59 4.16
C GLU A 61 -19.74 14.31 4.53
N LEU A 62 -19.69 13.34 3.61
CA LEU A 62 -18.97 12.09 3.77
C LEU A 62 -17.48 12.34 3.54
N ASN A 63 -16.68 12.21 4.58
CA ASN A 63 -15.23 12.36 4.50
C ASN A 63 -14.53 11.05 4.88
N VAL A 64 -14.22 10.23 3.89
CA VAL A 64 -13.56 8.93 4.11
C VAL A 64 -12.12 9.10 4.61
N ASP A 65 -11.49 10.24 4.37
CA ASP A 65 -10.14 10.52 4.90
C ASP A 65 -10.12 10.65 6.44
N GLU A 66 -11.29 10.75 7.10
CA GLU A 66 -11.37 10.67 8.57
C GLU A 66 -10.81 9.35 9.11
N ILE A 67 -10.81 8.27 8.32
CA ILE A 67 -10.18 7.00 8.68
C ILE A 67 -8.69 7.17 8.98
N LYS A 68 -8.03 8.17 8.40
CA LYS A 68 -6.62 8.53 8.65
C LYS A 68 -6.45 9.48 9.83
N SER A 69 -7.51 9.79 10.58
CA SER A 69 -7.40 10.72 11.68
C SER A 69 -6.49 10.20 12.79
N SER A 70 -5.79 11.13 13.44
CA SER A 70 -4.93 10.79 14.58
C SER A 70 -5.71 10.13 15.73
N ALA A 71 -7.00 10.44 15.86
CA ALA A 71 -7.86 9.86 16.88
C ALA A 71 -8.09 8.35 16.64
N ILE A 72 -8.36 7.95 15.39
CA ILE A 72 -8.52 6.55 15.01
C ILE A 72 -7.19 5.83 15.17
N MET A 73 -6.09 6.36 14.62
CA MET A 73 -4.78 5.72 14.70
C MET A 73 -4.26 5.58 16.13
N SER A 74 -4.57 6.51 17.02
CA SER A 74 -4.22 6.37 18.44
C SER A 74 -4.97 5.22 19.10
N LYS A 75 -6.25 5.01 18.78
CA LYS A 75 -7.01 3.86 19.28
C LYS A 75 -6.50 2.53 18.73
N VAL A 76 -6.12 2.49 17.44
CA VAL A 76 -5.52 1.32 16.82
C VAL A 76 -4.21 0.94 17.52
N LEU A 77 -3.33 1.92 17.81
CA LEU A 77 -2.10 1.68 18.57
C LEU A 77 -2.40 1.13 19.97
N GLU A 78 -3.39 1.69 20.66
CA GLU A 78 -3.80 1.25 22.00
C GLU A 78 -4.36 -0.17 21.98
N ASN A 79 -5.31 -0.44 21.08
CA ASN A 79 -6.01 -1.73 21.00
C ASN A 79 -5.07 -2.87 20.61
N LEU A 80 -4.16 -2.63 19.67
CA LEU A 80 -3.15 -3.61 19.26
C LEU A 80 -1.93 -3.66 20.21
N SER A 81 -1.92 -2.82 21.26
CA SER A 81 -0.80 -2.73 22.21
C SER A 81 0.55 -2.48 21.52
N LEU A 82 0.54 -1.71 20.43
CA LEU A 82 1.76 -1.35 19.71
C LEU A 82 2.52 -0.31 20.53
N GLY A 83 3.76 -0.64 20.90
CA GLY A 83 4.58 0.26 21.73
C GLY A 83 4.92 1.55 20.99
N GLU A 84 4.77 2.69 21.69
CA GLU A 84 5.09 4.03 21.16
C GLU A 84 6.56 4.17 20.71
N ASP A 85 7.45 3.32 21.23
CA ASP A 85 8.86 3.28 20.82
C ASP A 85 9.06 2.64 19.43
N SER A 86 8.08 1.85 18.96
CA SER A 86 8.18 1.10 17.71
C SER A 86 7.29 1.66 16.60
N TYR A 87 6.13 2.22 16.95
CA TYR A 87 5.14 2.73 16.01
C TYR A 87 4.62 4.09 16.47
N SER A 88 4.51 5.02 15.55
CA SER A 88 3.86 6.32 15.78
C SER A 88 2.56 6.43 15.01
N VAL A 89 1.67 7.32 15.46
CA VAL A 89 0.43 7.68 14.74
C VAL A 89 0.74 8.10 13.30
N ASP A 90 1.75 8.95 13.13
CA ASP A 90 2.13 9.45 11.80
C ASP A 90 2.67 8.34 10.88
N ASP A 91 3.36 7.35 11.46
CA ASP A 91 3.84 6.19 10.71
C ASP A 91 2.66 5.36 10.19
N LEU A 92 1.67 5.03 11.02
CA LEU A 92 0.48 4.31 10.59
C LEU A 92 -0.32 5.09 9.54
N ILE A 93 -0.51 6.41 9.73
CA ILE A 93 -1.18 7.27 8.75
C ILE A 93 -0.47 7.21 7.40
N SER A 94 0.85 7.29 7.38
CA SER A 94 1.64 7.28 6.14
C SER A 94 1.56 5.97 5.35
N ARG A 95 1.25 4.87 6.04
CA ARG A 95 1.13 3.52 5.47
C ARG A 95 -0.30 3.16 5.07
N LEU A 96 -1.29 3.96 5.48
CA LEU A 96 -2.68 3.78 5.11
C LEU A 96 -3.01 4.60 3.87
N SER A 97 -3.57 3.95 2.87
CA SER A 97 -4.06 4.60 1.65
C SER A 97 -5.55 4.39 1.47
N VAL A 98 -6.22 5.42 1.01
CA VAL A 98 -7.63 5.41 0.62
C VAL A 98 -7.67 5.71 -0.87
N THR A 99 -8.31 4.84 -1.63
CA THR A 99 -8.44 4.99 -3.09
C THR A 99 -9.91 4.84 -3.48
N GLU A 100 -10.43 5.80 -4.19
CA GLU A 100 -11.77 5.76 -4.75
C GLU A 100 -11.86 4.72 -5.85
N VAL A 101 -12.98 3.98 -5.90
CA VAL A 101 -13.30 3.09 -7.01
C VAL A 101 -14.33 3.78 -7.89
N VAL A 102 -13.92 4.17 -9.08
CA VAL A 102 -14.79 4.78 -10.09
C VAL A 102 -15.11 3.72 -11.14
N ASP A 103 -16.38 3.52 -11.44
CA ASP A 103 -16.82 2.62 -12.50
C ASP A 103 -16.41 3.15 -13.88
N GLU A 104 -16.22 2.23 -14.85
CA GLU A 104 -15.82 2.60 -16.22
C GLU A 104 -16.86 3.53 -16.89
N ASP A 105 -18.14 3.33 -16.60
CA ASP A 105 -19.22 4.15 -17.14
C ASP A 105 -19.17 5.58 -16.59
N GLU A 106 -18.87 5.74 -15.29
CA GLU A 106 -18.69 7.02 -14.63
C GLU A 106 -17.43 7.75 -15.11
N GLN A 107 -16.35 7.01 -15.32
CA GLN A 107 -15.13 7.58 -15.90
C GLN A 107 -15.38 8.09 -17.32
N ALA A 108 -16.13 7.34 -18.14
CA ALA A 108 -16.51 7.75 -19.50
C ALA A 108 -17.41 8.99 -19.48
N ALA A 109 -18.35 9.07 -18.54
CA ALA A 109 -19.23 10.23 -18.37
C ALA A 109 -18.43 11.48 -17.97
N LYS A 110 -17.47 11.34 -17.06
CA LYS A 110 -16.56 12.40 -16.65
C LYS A 110 -15.71 12.92 -17.83
N ASP A 111 -15.15 12.01 -18.61
CA ASP A 111 -14.32 12.36 -19.77
C ASP A 111 -15.15 13.07 -20.83
N ALA A 112 -16.40 12.64 -21.07
CA ALA A 112 -17.32 13.29 -21.99
C ALA A 112 -17.75 14.69 -21.52
N ALA A 113 -17.99 14.89 -20.23
CA ALA A 113 -18.32 16.19 -19.66
C ALA A 113 -17.14 17.17 -19.79
N ILE A 114 -15.92 16.71 -19.53
CA ILE A 114 -14.70 17.51 -19.68
C ILE A 114 -14.52 17.96 -21.15
N GLU A 115 -14.75 17.04 -22.13
CA GLU A 115 -14.67 17.37 -23.56
C GLU A 115 -15.69 18.43 -23.96
N ASN A 116 -16.88 18.40 -23.36
CA ASN A 116 -17.96 19.36 -23.64
C ASN A 116 -17.81 20.69 -22.86
N GLY A 117 -16.86 20.77 -21.95
CA GLY A 117 -16.68 21.94 -21.06
C GLY A 117 -17.79 22.05 -20.01
N GLU A 118 -18.42 20.94 -19.66
CA GLU A 118 -19.46 20.84 -18.64
C GLU A 118 -18.83 20.51 -17.28
N GLU A 119 -19.46 20.96 -16.20
CA GLU A 119 -19.08 20.60 -14.85
C GLU A 119 -19.63 19.21 -14.52
N TYR A 120 -18.75 18.30 -14.14
CA TYR A 120 -19.12 16.94 -13.76
C TYR A 120 -18.90 16.77 -12.25
N THR A 121 -19.96 16.41 -11.54
CA THR A 121 -19.92 16.11 -10.12
C THR A 121 -20.25 14.64 -9.92
N TYR A 122 -19.32 13.90 -9.33
CA TYR A 122 -19.48 12.49 -8.98
C TYR A 122 -18.92 12.29 -7.57
N GLU A 123 -19.73 11.70 -6.72
CA GLU A 123 -19.33 11.36 -5.36
C GLU A 123 -19.16 9.83 -5.27
N PRO A 124 -17.94 9.33 -5.10
CA PRO A 124 -17.69 7.90 -5.01
C PRO A 124 -18.32 7.31 -3.74
N THR A 125 -18.95 6.15 -3.90
CA THR A 125 -19.56 5.39 -2.78
C THR A 125 -18.75 4.16 -2.41
N VAL A 126 -17.73 3.80 -3.22
CA VAL A 126 -16.87 2.63 -3.01
C VAL A 126 -15.42 3.07 -2.89
N PHE A 127 -14.78 2.60 -1.83
CA PHE A 127 -13.39 2.93 -1.52
C PHE A 127 -12.60 1.67 -1.22
N ILE A 128 -11.35 1.63 -1.68
CA ILE A 128 -10.37 0.62 -1.28
C ILE A 128 -9.49 1.26 -0.21
N ILE A 129 -9.50 0.66 0.97
CA ILE A 129 -8.60 1.00 2.05
C ILE A 129 -7.46 -0.01 2.05
N SER A 130 -6.23 0.45 2.01
CA SER A 130 -5.07 -0.43 1.99
C SER A 130 -4.04 -0.01 3.02
N PHE A 131 -3.51 -0.96 3.76
CA PHE A 131 -2.43 -0.76 4.70
C PHE A 131 -1.18 -1.51 4.25
N THR A 132 -0.04 -0.83 4.28
CA THR A 132 1.26 -1.38 3.84
C THR A 132 2.15 -1.66 5.04
N ALA A 133 2.47 -2.93 5.26
CA ALA A 133 3.45 -3.37 6.25
C ALA A 133 4.83 -3.64 5.61
N GLN A 134 5.88 -3.52 6.40
CA GLN A 134 7.23 -3.87 5.98
C GLN A 134 7.42 -5.40 6.02
N TYR A 135 8.45 -5.88 5.34
CA TYR A 135 8.72 -7.32 5.21
C TYR A 135 8.93 -8.03 6.56
N ASP A 136 9.58 -7.36 7.50
CA ASP A 136 9.88 -7.87 8.85
C ASP A 136 8.65 -7.93 9.76
N GLU A 137 7.62 -7.15 9.48
CA GLU A 137 6.34 -7.13 10.22
C GLU A 137 5.40 -8.27 9.77
N GLY A 138 5.48 -8.65 8.50
CA GLY A 138 4.72 -9.74 7.93
C GLY A 138 3.30 -9.39 7.46
N GLU A 139 2.70 -10.33 6.74
CA GLU A 139 1.34 -10.18 6.18
C GLU A 139 0.26 -10.12 7.25
N SER A 140 0.44 -10.87 8.35
CA SER A 140 -0.52 -10.91 9.46
C SER A 140 -0.66 -9.55 10.14
N PHE A 141 0.45 -8.83 10.29
CA PHE A 141 0.46 -7.48 10.85
C PHE A 141 -0.33 -6.50 9.98
N ALA A 142 -0.12 -6.57 8.65
CA ALA A 142 -0.87 -5.70 7.73
C ALA A 142 -2.38 -5.91 7.84
N ARG A 143 -2.83 -7.15 7.99
CA ARG A 143 -4.26 -7.47 8.16
C ARG A 143 -4.79 -7.01 9.51
N GLU A 144 -4.07 -7.32 10.58
CA GLU A 144 -4.48 -6.99 11.95
C GLU A 144 -4.65 -5.48 12.14
N VAL A 145 -3.72 -4.68 11.60
CA VAL A 145 -3.83 -3.22 11.63
C VAL A 145 -5.01 -2.74 10.78
N LEU A 146 -5.20 -3.30 9.57
CA LEU A 146 -6.30 -2.89 8.70
C LEU A 146 -7.66 -3.24 9.31
N ASP A 147 -7.81 -4.46 9.85
CA ASP A 147 -9.04 -4.91 10.49
C ASP A 147 -9.38 -4.02 11.70
N GLU A 148 -8.39 -3.69 12.54
CA GLU A 148 -8.58 -2.79 13.67
C GLU A 148 -8.93 -1.37 13.25
N VAL A 149 -8.32 -0.85 12.17
CA VAL A 149 -8.68 0.47 11.61
C VAL A 149 -10.14 0.50 11.19
N LEU A 150 -10.62 -0.58 10.56
CA LEU A 150 -12.01 -0.68 10.11
C LEU A 150 -13.00 -0.83 11.27
N ASP A 151 -12.59 -1.51 12.34
CA ASP A 151 -13.43 -1.70 13.54
C ASP A 151 -13.59 -0.39 14.36
N VAL A 152 -12.55 0.46 14.32
CA VAL A 152 -12.55 1.76 15.04
C VAL A 152 -13.25 2.86 14.25
N TYR A 153 -13.22 2.78 12.89
CA TYR A 153 -13.85 3.73 11.99
C TYR A 153 -15.37 3.60 11.95
#